data_c92c968f973555f9db6558bdedf0819b
#
_entry.id   c92c968f973555f9db6558bdedf0819b
#
_cell.length_a   1.000
_cell.length_b   1.000
_cell.length_c   1.000
_cell.angle_alpha   90.00
_cell.angle_beta   90.00
_cell.angle_gamma   90.00
#
_symmetry.space_group_name_H-M   'P 1'
#
loop_
_entity.id
_entity.type
_entity.pdbx_description
1 polymer ?
#
loop_
_entity_poly.entity_id
_entity_poly.type
_entity_poly.pdbx_seq_one_letter_code
_entity_poly.pdbx_strand_id
1 'polypeptide(L)'
;MEQNLLTERPNEEEGGAHQEKENGSFGMESLGRCLSSFVDEGSTESHRYYLSRRTVLEMLKDRGYSVPSSEIDISLQDFRGVYGQNLDIELLKFSATHKSDPSKRMLVIFCGLGVVKVGMIRLITVQITDRDSLTGLILVLQNNITNQAMKALDLFKFKIEIFQITDLLVNITKHILKPKHQVLSEQAKQRLLKKYSIEEKQWLMIQKLCFYYTVKA
;
A
#
# COMPACT_ATOMS: atom_id res chain seq x y z
N MET A 1 -45.01 58.23 46.90
CA MET A 1 -44.05 59.36 46.77
C MET A 1 -42.96 58.79 45.87
N GLU A 2 -43.09 59.11 44.58
CA GLU A 2 -42.28 60.11 43.86
C GLU A 2 -40.88 59.57 43.58
N GLN A 3 -40.28 59.64 42.44
CA GLN A 3 -40.64 60.21 41.14
C GLN A 3 -39.72 59.60 40.09
N ASN A 4 -40.26 59.52 38.89
CA ASN A 4 -39.57 59.40 37.58
C ASN A 4 -38.27 60.19 37.49
N LEU A 5 -37.32 59.64 36.72
CA LEU A 5 -36.68 60.50 35.69
C LEU A 5 -36.09 59.61 34.62
N LEU A 6 -36.68 59.77 33.44
CA LEU A 6 -36.15 59.38 32.12
C LEU A 6 -34.90 60.20 31.81
N THR A 7 -33.88 59.62 31.25
CA THR A 7 -32.97 60.30 30.34
C THR A 7 -32.56 59.39 29.18
N GLU A 8 -32.66 59.99 28.06
CA GLU A 8 -32.59 59.55 26.71
C GLU A 8 -31.22 59.01 26.27
N ARG A 9 -31.27 58.11 25.27
CA ARG A 9 -30.11 57.72 24.51
C ARG A 9 -29.78 58.75 23.45
N PRO A 10 -28.53 58.84 22.98
CA PRO A 10 -28.27 59.19 21.61
C PRO A 10 -27.91 57.93 20.78
N ASN A 11 -28.54 57.88 19.63
CA ASN A 11 -28.14 57.08 18.47
C ASN A 11 -26.73 57.45 18.04
N GLU A 12 -25.89 56.51 17.79
CA GLU A 12 -24.80 56.67 16.83
C GLU A 12 -24.84 55.52 15.81
N GLU A 13 -24.77 56.00 14.56
CA GLU A 13 -24.96 55.28 13.31
C GLU A 13 -23.78 54.34 12.99
N GLU A 14 -24.15 53.25 12.35
CA GLU A 14 -23.52 52.61 11.20
C GLU A 14 -22.02 52.78 10.99
N GLY A 15 -21.31 51.70 11.15
CA GLY A 15 -20.04 51.41 10.57
C GLY A 15 -20.01 49.94 10.16
N GLY A 16 -20.62 49.60 9.03
CA GLY A 16 -20.56 48.29 8.42
C GLY A 16 -19.14 47.96 7.98
N ALA A 17 -18.46 47.16 8.75
CA ALA A 17 -17.28 46.45 8.29
C ALA A 17 -17.70 45.02 7.93
N HIS A 18 -17.90 44.79 6.65
CA HIS A 18 -17.86 43.45 6.07
C HIS A 18 -16.51 42.84 6.42
N GLN A 19 -16.45 42.07 7.48
CA GLN A 19 -15.45 41.06 7.60
C GLN A 19 -15.85 39.92 6.66
N GLU A 20 -15.27 39.96 5.46
CA GLU A 20 -15.06 38.77 4.65
C GLU A 20 -14.40 37.72 5.56
N LYS A 21 -15.17 36.73 5.93
CA LYS A 21 -14.62 35.46 6.40
C LYS A 21 -13.88 34.89 5.20
N GLU A 22 -12.59 35.17 5.14
CA GLU A 22 -11.67 34.31 4.43
C GLU A 22 -11.82 32.94 5.07
N ASN A 23 -12.63 32.10 4.43
CA ASN A 23 -12.52 30.68 4.57
C ASN A 23 -11.11 30.33 4.10
N GLY A 24 -10.20 30.35 5.04
CA GLY A 24 -8.89 29.74 4.88
C GLY A 24 -9.15 28.27 4.61
N SER A 25 -9.23 27.94 3.32
CA SER A 25 -8.95 26.61 2.83
C SER A 25 -7.53 26.30 3.32
N PHE A 26 -7.45 25.78 4.53
CA PHE A 26 -6.23 25.18 5.04
C PHE A 26 -5.90 24.06 4.06
N GLY A 27 -4.97 24.37 3.16
CA GLY A 27 -4.63 23.52 2.06
C GLY A 27 -4.30 22.12 2.56
N MET A 28 -5.14 21.17 2.23
CA MET A 28 -4.96 19.74 2.45
C MET A 28 -3.71 19.19 1.75
N GLU A 29 -2.99 20.03 1.05
CA GLU A 29 -1.74 19.72 0.37
C GLU A 29 -0.53 19.50 1.31
N SER A 30 -0.60 19.97 2.56
CA SER A 30 0.49 19.80 3.54
C SER A 30 0.39 18.50 4.35
N LEU A 31 -0.78 17.88 4.36
CA LEU A 31 -0.94 16.55 4.94
C LEU A 31 -0.31 15.54 3.98
N GLY A 32 0.77 14.90 4.41
CA GLY A 32 1.46 13.88 3.61
C GLY A 32 0.47 12.90 2.99
N ARG A 33 0.78 12.38 1.80
CA ARG A 33 -0.11 11.49 1.01
C ARG A 33 -0.75 10.34 1.81
N CYS A 34 -0.15 9.92 2.93
CA CYS A 34 -0.72 8.94 3.83
C CYS A 34 -1.94 9.46 4.61
N LEU A 35 -1.96 10.72 5.01
CA LEU A 35 -3.03 11.30 5.84
C LEU A 35 -4.20 11.80 5.00
N SER A 36 -3.96 12.32 3.80
CA SER A 36 -5.02 12.72 2.87
C SER A 36 -5.93 11.56 2.48
N SER A 37 -5.41 10.33 2.54
CA SER A 37 -6.18 9.13 2.21
C SER A 37 -7.29 8.78 3.23
N PHE A 38 -7.23 9.31 4.44
CA PHE A 38 -8.26 9.09 5.46
C PHE A 38 -9.47 10.02 5.36
N VAL A 39 -9.40 11.04 4.50
CA VAL A 39 -10.46 12.06 4.33
C VAL A 39 -11.28 11.80 3.07
N ASP A 40 -11.10 10.66 2.43
CA ASP A 40 -11.78 10.32 1.20
C ASP A 40 -13.21 9.83 1.47
N GLU A 41 -14.20 10.47 0.86
CA GLU A 41 -15.62 10.17 0.99
C GLU A 41 -16.07 8.92 0.19
N GLY A 42 -15.17 8.32 -0.58
CA GLY A 42 -15.49 7.16 -1.41
C GLY A 42 -15.40 5.84 -0.64
N SER A 43 -15.55 4.73 -1.37
CA SER A 43 -15.43 3.39 -0.82
C SER A 43 -14.03 3.15 -0.22
N THR A 44 -13.98 2.88 1.09
CA THR A 44 -12.73 2.51 1.78
C THR A 44 -12.09 1.26 1.19
N GLU A 45 -12.89 0.36 0.65
CA GLU A 45 -12.40 -0.86 -0.01
C GLU A 45 -11.68 -0.52 -1.31
N SER A 46 -12.27 0.29 -2.18
CA SER A 46 -11.63 0.72 -3.43
C SER A 46 -10.32 1.45 -3.16
N HIS A 47 -10.27 2.25 -2.10
CA HIS A 47 -9.05 2.95 -1.68
C HIS A 47 -7.95 1.98 -1.22
N ARG A 48 -8.29 0.95 -0.44
CA ARG A 48 -7.32 -0.09 -0.02
C ARG A 48 -6.73 -0.83 -1.22
N TYR A 49 -7.56 -1.19 -2.20
CA TYR A 49 -7.07 -1.83 -3.43
C TYR A 49 -6.21 -0.89 -4.26
N TYR A 50 -6.57 0.38 -4.37
CA TYR A 50 -5.76 1.40 -5.04
C TYR A 50 -4.35 1.48 -4.44
N LEU A 51 -4.25 1.66 -3.12
CA LEU A 51 -2.96 1.77 -2.43
C LEU A 51 -2.14 0.48 -2.56
N SER A 52 -2.76 -0.67 -2.35
CA SER A 52 -2.08 -1.97 -2.44
C SER A 52 -1.59 -2.25 -3.87
N ARG A 53 -2.42 -1.97 -4.90
CA ARG A 53 -2.02 -2.13 -6.29
C ARG A 53 -0.84 -1.24 -6.65
N ARG A 54 -0.89 0.03 -6.24
CA ARG A 54 0.21 0.97 -6.43
C ARG A 54 1.51 0.47 -5.79
N THR A 55 1.46 0.00 -4.54
CA THR A 55 2.62 -0.55 -3.83
C THR A 55 3.18 -1.80 -4.53
N VAL A 56 2.32 -2.70 -5.04
CA VAL A 56 2.77 -3.88 -5.80
C VAL A 56 3.44 -3.47 -7.10
N LEU A 57 2.88 -2.51 -7.83
CA LEU A 57 3.48 -1.99 -9.08
C LEU A 57 4.85 -1.36 -8.83
N GLU A 58 4.97 -0.54 -7.77
CA GLU A 58 6.25 0.04 -7.35
C GLU A 58 7.27 -1.03 -6.96
N MET A 59 6.84 -2.05 -6.20
CA MET A 59 7.68 -3.18 -5.81
C MET A 59 8.17 -3.97 -7.03
N LEU A 60 7.32 -4.22 -8.01
CA LEU A 60 7.70 -4.90 -9.24
C LEU A 60 8.67 -4.06 -10.08
N LYS A 61 8.46 -2.75 -10.17
CA LYS A 61 9.37 -1.82 -10.83
C LYS A 61 10.76 -1.85 -10.19
N ASP A 62 10.82 -1.84 -8.85
CA ASP A 62 12.08 -1.91 -8.09
C ASP A 62 12.79 -3.26 -8.25
N ARG A 63 12.04 -4.34 -8.52
CA ARG A 63 12.56 -5.68 -8.83
C ARG A 63 12.98 -5.85 -10.30
N GLY A 64 12.88 -4.79 -11.12
CA GLY A 64 13.28 -4.81 -12.52
C GLY A 64 12.22 -5.28 -13.51
N TYR A 65 10.96 -5.42 -13.09
CA TYR A 65 9.87 -5.71 -14.02
C TYR A 65 9.44 -4.47 -14.80
N SER A 66 8.94 -4.70 -16.01
CA SER A 66 8.41 -3.63 -16.87
C SER A 66 7.01 -3.22 -16.38
N VAL A 67 6.95 -2.06 -15.73
CA VAL A 67 5.71 -1.47 -15.22
C VAL A 67 5.58 -0.06 -15.78
N PRO A 68 4.48 0.27 -16.46
CA PRO A 68 4.23 1.63 -16.94
C PRO A 68 4.13 2.61 -15.76
N SER A 69 4.78 3.76 -15.87
CA SER A 69 4.72 4.77 -14.81
C SER A 69 3.31 5.35 -14.67
N SER A 70 2.55 5.43 -15.76
CA SER A 70 1.15 5.86 -15.76
C SER A 70 0.25 5.03 -14.83
N GLU A 71 0.52 3.72 -14.68
CA GLU A 71 -0.25 2.87 -13.77
C GLU A 71 0.11 3.08 -12.30
N ILE A 72 1.33 3.54 -12.02
CA ILE A 72 1.77 3.87 -10.65
C ILE A 72 1.25 5.24 -10.24
N ASP A 73 1.26 6.19 -11.18
CA ASP A 73 0.95 7.60 -10.93
C ASP A 73 -0.55 7.93 -11.12
N ILE A 74 -1.37 6.94 -11.44
CA ILE A 74 -2.83 7.10 -11.56
C ILE A 74 -3.40 7.69 -10.26
N SER A 75 -4.31 8.66 -10.39
CA SER A 75 -5.02 9.20 -9.23
C SER A 75 -6.07 8.23 -8.70
N LEU A 76 -6.48 8.38 -7.44
CA LEU A 76 -7.56 7.56 -6.87
C LEU A 76 -8.88 7.75 -7.64
N GLN A 77 -9.13 8.97 -8.12
CA GLN A 77 -10.33 9.29 -8.87
C GLN A 77 -10.34 8.58 -10.24
N ASP A 78 -9.23 8.63 -10.96
CA ASP A 78 -9.09 7.92 -12.23
C ASP A 78 -9.13 6.40 -12.04
N PHE A 79 -8.51 5.89 -10.98
CA PHE A 79 -8.61 4.48 -10.61
C PHE A 79 -10.06 4.04 -10.42
N ARG A 80 -10.86 4.83 -9.70
CA ARG A 80 -12.29 4.57 -9.53
C ARG A 80 -13.09 4.73 -10.83
N GLY A 81 -12.66 5.61 -11.72
CA GLY A 81 -13.23 5.75 -13.06
C GLY A 81 -13.04 4.49 -13.90
N VAL A 82 -11.86 3.86 -13.80
CA VAL A 82 -11.50 2.66 -14.58
C VAL A 82 -12.09 1.39 -13.98
N TYR A 83 -11.99 1.20 -12.65
CA TYR A 83 -12.33 -0.05 -11.96
C TYR A 83 -13.69 -0.01 -11.25
N GLY A 84 -14.33 1.15 -11.22
CA GLY A 84 -15.61 1.36 -10.54
C GLY A 84 -15.48 1.61 -9.03
N GLN A 85 -16.52 2.17 -8.45
CA GLN A 85 -16.65 2.36 -7.00
C GLN A 85 -16.86 1.00 -6.29
N ASN A 86 -17.70 0.14 -6.88
CA ASN A 86 -17.88 -1.25 -6.50
C ASN A 86 -16.93 -2.09 -7.37
N LEU A 87 -15.74 -2.21 -6.89
CA LEU A 87 -14.58 -2.70 -7.63
C LEU A 87 -14.75 -4.16 -8.04
N ASP A 88 -14.62 -4.43 -9.34
CA ASP A 88 -14.47 -5.80 -9.82
C ASP A 88 -13.01 -6.24 -9.64
N ILE A 89 -12.79 -7.12 -8.66
CA ILE A 89 -11.47 -7.58 -8.24
C ILE A 89 -10.75 -8.34 -9.37
N GLU A 90 -11.51 -9.02 -10.24
CA GLU A 90 -10.95 -9.77 -11.38
C GLU A 90 -10.23 -8.82 -12.38
N LEU A 91 -10.70 -7.58 -12.51
CA LEU A 91 -10.08 -6.57 -13.37
C LEU A 91 -8.74 -6.06 -12.82
N LEU A 92 -8.47 -6.24 -11.53
CA LEU A 92 -7.19 -5.83 -10.93
C LEU A 92 -6.03 -6.76 -11.25
N LYS A 93 -6.32 -7.95 -11.75
CA LYS A 93 -5.33 -8.92 -12.17
C LYS A 93 -4.44 -8.36 -13.28
N PHE A 94 -3.14 -8.48 -13.12
CA PHE A 94 -2.19 -8.06 -14.15
C PHE A 94 -0.93 -8.93 -14.13
N SER A 95 -0.18 -8.88 -15.21
CA SER A 95 1.11 -9.55 -15.32
C SER A 95 2.19 -8.56 -15.77
N ALA A 96 3.41 -8.74 -15.27
CA ALA A 96 4.56 -7.95 -15.65
C ALA A 96 5.72 -8.87 -16.06
N THR A 97 6.42 -8.49 -17.13
CA THR A 97 7.62 -9.18 -17.62
C THR A 97 8.87 -8.50 -17.12
N HIS A 98 9.92 -9.26 -16.87
CA HIS A 98 11.18 -8.69 -16.42
C HIS A 98 11.90 -7.98 -17.58
N LYS A 99 12.48 -6.79 -17.31
CA LYS A 99 13.11 -5.96 -18.36
C LYS A 99 14.30 -6.63 -19.05
N SER A 100 15.14 -7.34 -18.27
CA SER A 100 16.34 -8.01 -18.78
C SER A 100 16.07 -9.40 -19.33
N ASP A 101 14.94 -10.01 -18.99
CA ASP A 101 14.63 -11.39 -19.35
C ASP A 101 13.12 -11.55 -19.58
N PRO A 102 12.67 -11.45 -20.84
CA PRO A 102 11.25 -11.56 -21.18
C PRO A 102 10.62 -12.91 -20.82
N SER A 103 11.44 -13.96 -20.59
CA SER A 103 10.95 -15.27 -20.15
C SER A 103 10.45 -15.23 -18.69
N LYS A 104 10.90 -14.25 -17.90
CA LYS A 104 10.49 -14.08 -16.51
C LYS A 104 9.24 -13.22 -16.42
N ARG A 105 8.13 -13.86 -16.15
CA ARG A 105 6.82 -13.21 -16.00
C ARG A 105 6.29 -13.41 -14.60
N MET A 106 5.85 -12.32 -13.98
CA MET A 106 5.19 -12.30 -12.67
C MET A 106 3.70 -12.03 -12.88
N LEU A 107 2.84 -12.84 -12.28
CA LEU A 107 1.40 -12.65 -12.26
C LEU A 107 0.99 -12.11 -10.88
N VAL A 108 0.09 -11.14 -10.86
CA VAL A 108 -0.47 -10.59 -9.63
C VAL A 108 -1.98 -10.80 -9.63
N ILE A 109 -2.48 -11.38 -8.55
CA ILE A 109 -3.91 -11.64 -8.35
C ILE A 109 -4.33 -11.07 -7.00
N PHE A 110 -5.38 -10.29 -7.03
CA PHE A 110 -6.04 -9.79 -5.82
C PHE A 110 -7.18 -10.73 -5.46
N CYS A 111 -7.24 -11.12 -4.20
CA CYS A 111 -8.33 -11.93 -3.68
C CYS A 111 -9.36 -11.05 -2.96
N GLY A 112 -10.63 -11.44 -3.06
CA GLY A 112 -11.72 -10.73 -2.41
C GLY A 112 -11.75 -10.86 -0.89
N LEU A 113 -12.83 -10.36 -0.29
CA LEU A 113 -13.06 -10.36 1.16
C LEU A 113 -13.17 -11.75 1.77
N GLY A 114 -13.40 -12.78 0.97
CA GLY A 114 -13.57 -14.14 1.45
C GLY A 114 -12.28 -14.78 1.92
N VAL A 115 -12.41 -15.77 2.82
CA VAL A 115 -11.30 -16.66 3.19
C VAL A 115 -10.89 -17.47 1.96
N VAL A 116 -9.59 -17.47 1.64
CA VAL A 116 -9.06 -18.21 0.50
C VAL A 116 -9.04 -19.71 0.80
N LYS A 117 -9.90 -20.44 0.10
CA LYS A 117 -10.04 -21.90 0.18
C LYS A 117 -9.40 -22.58 -1.02
N VAL A 118 -9.19 -23.88 -0.92
CA VAL A 118 -8.62 -24.73 -2.01
C VAL A 118 -9.37 -24.54 -3.34
N GLY A 119 -10.69 -24.38 -3.31
CA GLY A 119 -11.49 -24.14 -4.50
C GLY A 119 -11.04 -22.91 -5.29
N MET A 120 -10.73 -21.80 -4.60
CA MET A 120 -10.22 -20.58 -5.22
C MET A 120 -8.83 -20.82 -5.85
N ILE A 121 -7.95 -21.55 -5.17
CA ILE A 121 -6.63 -21.89 -5.73
C ILE A 121 -6.78 -22.73 -7.00
N ARG A 122 -7.72 -23.66 -7.04
CA ARG A 122 -8.04 -24.43 -8.26
C ARG A 122 -8.52 -23.54 -9.40
N LEU A 123 -9.41 -22.59 -9.12
CA LEU A 123 -9.86 -21.61 -10.13
C LEU A 123 -8.69 -20.78 -10.66
N ILE A 124 -7.84 -20.25 -9.78
CA ILE A 124 -6.61 -19.53 -10.17
C ILE A 124 -5.74 -20.43 -11.06
N THR A 125 -5.61 -21.70 -10.71
CA THR A 125 -4.82 -22.65 -11.48
C THR A 125 -5.37 -22.84 -12.91
N VAL A 126 -6.68 -22.87 -13.06
CA VAL A 126 -7.34 -22.99 -14.40
C VAL A 126 -7.17 -21.71 -15.21
N GLN A 127 -7.21 -20.55 -14.56
CA GLN A 127 -7.05 -19.24 -15.22
C GLN A 127 -5.62 -18.95 -15.69
N ILE A 128 -4.62 -19.67 -15.17
CA ILE A 128 -3.23 -19.55 -15.62
C ILE A 128 -3.04 -20.40 -16.87
N THR A 129 -3.16 -19.77 -18.04
CA THR A 129 -3.05 -20.44 -19.35
C THR A 129 -1.60 -20.80 -19.69
N ASP A 130 -0.64 -19.91 -19.37
CA ASP A 130 0.77 -20.05 -19.74
C ASP A 130 1.64 -20.34 -18.51
N ARG A 131 1.52 -21.54 -17.96
CA ARG A 131 2.25 -21.94 -16.75
C ARG A 131 3.77 -21.99 -16.93
N ASP A 132 4.21 -22.34 -18.13
CA ASP A 132 5.63 -22.53 -18.42
C ASP A 132 6.39 -21.19 -18.54
N SER A 133 5.69 -20.11 -18.89
CA SER A 133 6.26 -18.75 -18.94
C SER A 133 6.18 -18.00 -17.60
N LEU A 134 5.50 -18.59 -16.61
CA LEU A 134 5.29 -17.94 -15.32
C LEU A 134 6.44 -18.26 -14.35
N THR A 135 7.18 -17.24 -13.94
CA THR A 135 8.27 -17.37 -12.96
C THR A 135 7.79 -17.20 -11.52
N GLY A 136 6.69 -16.46 -11.33
CA GLY A 136 6.14 -16.26 -10.01
C GLY A 136 4.72 -15.73 -10.01
N LEU A 137 4.07 -15.91 -8.85
CA LEU A 137 2.72 -15.46 -8.58
C LEU A 137 2.71 -14.65 -7.28
N ILE A 138 2.12 -13.48 -7.31
CA ILE A 138 1.82 -12.68 -6.12
C ILE A 138 0.33 -12.78 -5.85
N LEU A 139 -0.04 -13.24 -4.65
CA LEU A 139 -1.41 -13.24 -4.15
C LEU A 139 -1.58 -12.15 -3.10
N VAL A 140 -2.49 -11.23 -3.33
CA VAL A 140 -2.85 -10.19 -2.37
C VAL A 140 -4.16 -10.58 -1.71
N LEU A 141 -4.11 -10.83 -0.41
CA LEU A 141 -5.24 -11.32 0.38
C LEU A 141 -5.83 -10.21 1.23
N GLN A 142 -7.13 -10.18 1.36
CA GLN A 142 -7.82 -9.37 2.37
C GLN A 142 -8.07 -10.14 3.68
N ASN A 143 -8.18 -11.45 3.58
CA ASN A 143 -8.49 -12.31 4.69
C ASN A 143 -7.51 -13.50 4.76
N ASN A 144 -7.69 -14.37 5.73
CA ASN A 144 -6.83 -15.52 5.92
C ASN A 144 -6.94 -16.54 4.76
N ILE A 145 -5.87 -17.30 4.59
CA ILE A 145 -5.83 -18.48 3.72
C ILE A 145 -5.89 -19.75 4.56
N THR A 146 -6.63 -20.75 4.11
CA THR A 146 -6.71 -22.03 4.83
C THR A 146 -5.44 -22.85 4.66
N ASN A 147 -5.10 -23.68 5.66
CA ASN A 147 -3.93 -24.58 5.60
C ASN A 147 -3.98 -25.52 4.39
N GLN A 148 -5.18 -25.95 3.99
CA GLN A 148 -5.34 -26.80 2.80
C GLN A 148 -5.03 -26.01 1.51
N ALA A 149 -5.42 -24.74 1.44
CA ALA A 149 -5.09 -23.87 0.31
C ALA A 149 -3.59 -23.58 0.25
N MET A 150 -2.93 -23.38 1.40
CA MET A 150 -1.46 -23.25 1.47
C MET A 150 -0.75 -24.48 0.90
N LYS A 151 -1.13 -25.68 1.36
CA LYS A 151 -0.58 -26.95 0.81
C LYS A 151 -0.81 -27.09 -0.69
N ALA A 152 -1.93 -26.58 -1.22
CA ALA A 152 -2.19 -26.60 -2.66
C ALA A 152 -1.27 -25.63 -3.41
N LEU A 153 -0.88 -24.51 -2.79
CA LEU A 153 0.09 -23.59 -3.37
C LEU A 153 1.51 -24.17 -3.42
N ASP A 154 1.89 -24.98 -2.45
CA ASP A 154 3.21 -25.66 -2.42
C ASP A 154 3.43 -26.63 -3.62
N LEU A 155 2.35 -27.03 -4.28
CA LEU A 155 2.41 -27.90 -5.45
C LEU A 155 2.81 -27.19 -6.76
N PHE A 156 2.84 -25.86 -6.77
CA PHE A 156 3.25 -25.09 -7.94
C PHE A 156 4.78 -25.10 -8.12
N LYS A 157 5.22 -25.17 -9.36
CA LYS A 157 6.65 -25.19 -9.72
C LYS A 157 7.32 -23.82 -9.67
N PHE A 158 6.54 -22.74 -9.64
CA PHE A 158 7.01 -21.37 -9.60
C PHE A 158 6.87 -20.77 -8.20
N LYS A 159 7.61 -19.69 -7.94
CA LYS A 159 7.60 -19.00 -6.64
C LYS A 159 6.25 -18.31 -6.40
N ILE A 160 5.66 -18.54 -5.23
CA ILE A 160 4.45 -17.85 -4.80
C ILE A 160 4.77 -16.96 -3.62
N GLU A 161 4.34 -15.71 -3.72
CA GLU A 161 4.44 -14.72 -2.65
C GLU A 161 3.03 -14.30 -2.23
N ILE A 162 2.79 -14.33 -0.93
CA ILE A 162 1.49 -13.98 -0.34
C ILE A 162 1.67 -12.72 0.48
N PHE A 163 0.84 -11.72 0.23
CA PHE A 163 0.80 -10.49 0.98
C PHE A 163 -0.61 -10.25 1.52
N GLN A 164 -0.70 -9.76 2.75
CA GLN A 164 -1.95 -9.18 3.22
C GLN A 164 -2.10 -7.78 2.61
N ILE A 165 -3.31 -7.39 2.25
CA ILE A 165 -3.59 -6.07 1.69
C ILE A 165 -3.12 -4.96 2.63
N THR A 166 -3.22 -5.18 3.94
CA THR A 166 -2.76 -4.26 4.99
C THR A 166 -1.27 -3.97 4.92
N ASP A 167 -0.46 -4.95 4.52
CA ASP A 167 0.99 -4.81 4.41
C ASP A 167 1.40 -3.97 3.18
N LEU A 168 0.46 -3.79 2.25
CA LEU A 168 0.65 -3.09 0.98
C LEU A 168 0.03 -1.69 0.94
N LEU A 169 -0.64 -1.25 2.02
CA LEU A 169 -1.23 0.10 2.06
C LEU A 169 -0.18 1.20 2.04
N VAL A 170 1.02 0.92 2.50
CA VAL A 170 2.15 1.85 2.50
C VAL A 170 3.38 1.15 1.94
N ASN A 171 4.06 1.79 1.00
CA ASN A 171 5.35 1.29 0.52
C ASN A 171 6.45 1.59 1.55
N ILE A 172 6.73 0.60 2.41
CA ILE A 172 7.74 0.73 3.47
C ILE A 172 9.14 1.03 2.90
N THR A 173 9.43 0.55 1.69
CA THR A 173 10.76 0.75 1.09
C THR A 173 11.02 2.20 0.72
N LYS A 174 9.97 2.97 0.45
CA LYS A 174 10.01 4.40 0.08
C LYS A 174 9.62 5.33 1.23
N HIS A 175 9.29 4.76 2.39
CA HIS A 175 8.85 5.57 3.53
C HIS A 175 10.01 6.41 4.08
N ILE A 176 9.72 7.68 4.42
CA ILE A 176 10.74 8.63 4.91
C ILE A 176 11.46 8.16 6.18
N LEU A 177 10.77 7.41 7.02
CA LEU A 177 11.30 6.84 8.26
C LEU A 177 12.08 5.53 8.05
N LYS A 178 12.16 5.03 6.81
CA LYS A 178 12.91 3.82 6.54
C LYS A 178 14.40 4.06 6.82
N PRO A 179 15.03 3.34 7.76
CA PRO A 179 16.45 3.46 7.99
C PRO A 179 17.22 2.97 6.75
N LYS A 180 18.37 3.61 6.48
CA LYS A 180 19.26 3.15 5.42
C LYS A 180 19.84 1.80 5.82
N HIS A 181 19.69 0.82 4.96
CA HIS A 181 20.29 -0.51 5.15
C HIS A 181 21.60 -0.57 4.36
N GLN A 182 22.62 -1.13 4.98
CA GLN A 182 23.92 -1.33 4.37
C GLN A 182 24.34 -2.79 4.59
N VAL A 183 24.81 -3.43 3.52
CA VAL A 183 25.41 -4.75 3.63
C VAL A 183 26.76 -4.60 4.32
N LEU A 184 26.94 -5.29 5.43
CA LEU A 184 28.17 -5.25 6.20
C LEU A 184 29.14 -6.33 5.71
N SER A 185 30.43 -6.00 5.69
CA SER A 185 31.47 -7.03 5.56
C SER A 185 31.51 -7.90 6.82
N GLU A 186 32.01 -9.13 6.71
CA GLU A 186 32.10 -10.04 7.84
C GLU A 186 32.89 -9.45 9.02
N GLN A 187 33.96 -8.71 8.72
CA GLN A 187 34.75 -8.00 9.75
C GLN A 187 33.93 -6.91 10.45
N ALA A 188 33.11 -6.16 9.71
CA ALA A 188 32.24 -5.14 10.30
C ALA A 188 31.12 -5.76 11.13
N LYS A 189 30.57 -6.89 10.70
CA LYS A 189 29.61 -7.71 11.46
C LYS A 189 30.20 -8.14 12.80
N GLN A 190 31.40 -8.75 12.80
CA GLN A 190 32.06 -9.22 14.02
C GLN A 190 32.37 -8.06 15.00
N ARG A 191 32.77 -6.90 14.51
CA ARG A 191 32.95 -5.70 15.33
C ARG A 191 31.64 -5.26 16.00
N LEU A 192 30.53 -5.29 15.25
CA LEU A 192 29.19 -4.95 15.76
C LEU A 192 28.72 -5.95 16.82
N LEU A 193 28.82 -7.24 16.54
CA LEU A 193 28.47 -8.30 17.49
C LEU A 193 29.20 -8.11 18.81
N LYS A 194 30.51 -7.87 18.75
CA LYS A 194 31.35 -7.63 19.93
C LYS A 194 30.98 -6.32 20.65
N LYS A 195 30.74 -5.24 19.90
CA LYS A 195 30.42 -3.92 20.47
C LYS A 195 29.12 -3.92 21.25
N TYR A 196 28.10 -4.64 20.75
CA TYR A 196 26.76 -4.65 21.35
C TYR A 196 26.46 -5.95 22.11
N SER A 197 27.46 -6.84 22.27
CA SER A 197 27.30 -8.14 22.95
C SER A 197 26.12 -8.96 22.39
N ILE A 198 25.97 -8.95 21.07
CA ILE A 198 24.89 -9.65 20.37
C ILE A 198 25.36 -11.06 20.01
N GLU A 199 24.56 -12.06 20.34
CA GLU A 199 24.82 -13.45 19.92
C GLU A 199 24.48 -13.64 18.44
N GLU A 200 25.14 -14.58 17.79
CA GLU A 200 24.94 -14.88 16.38
C GLU A 200 23.50 -15.30 16.04
N LYS A 201 22.82 -15.98 16.98
CA LYS A 201 21.39 -16.32 16.87
C LYS A 201 20.49 -15.08 16.82
N GLN A 202 20.79 -14.08 17.63
CA GLN A 202 20.07 -12.78 17.65
C GLN A 202 20.33 -11.99 16.37
N TRP A 203 21.58 -12.04 15.87
CA TRP A 203 21.91 -11.44 14.58
C TRP A 203 21.11 -12.04 13.44
N LEU A 204 20.95 -13.35 13.39
CA LEU A 204 20.13 -14.02 12.38
C LEU A 204 18.64 -13.61 12.46
N MET A 205 18.12 -13.31 13.65
CA MET A 205 16.78 -12.76 13.82
C MET A 205 16.68 -11.33 13.25
N ILE A 206 17.63 -10.47 13.59
CA ILE A 206 17.72 -9.10 13.07
C ILE A 206 17.86 -9.13 11.55
N GLN A 207 18.70 -10.01 11.02
CA GLN A 207 18.89 -10.19 9.59
C GLN A 207 17.61 -10.68 8.91
N LYS A 208 16.87 -11.62 9.49
CA LYS A 208 15.57 -12.04 8.96
C LYS A 208 14.55 -10.90 8.93
N LEU A 209 14.49 -10.09 9.96
CA LEU A 209 13.63 -8.90 9.99
C LEU A 209 14.04 -7.89 8.91
N CYS A 210 15.33 -7.58 8.78
CA CYS A 210 15.84 -6.71 7.72
C CYS A 210 15.66 -7.34 6.33
N PHE A 211 15.86 -8.65 6.20
CA PHE A 211 15.74 -9.38 4.95
C PHE A 211 14.29 -9.43 4.43
N TYR A 212 13.31 -9.50 5.33
CA TYR A 212 11.90 -9.42 4.95
C TYR A 212 11.57 -8.10 4.24
N TYR A 213 12.29 -7.03 4.56
CA TYR A 213 12.11 -5.71 3.97
C TYR A 213 13.09 -5.37 2.84
N THR A 214 14.26 -6.04 2.74
CA THR A 214 15.31 -5.66 1.79
C THR A 214 15.55 -6.65 0.65
N VAL A 215 15.27 -7.93 0.80
CA VAL A 215 15.54 -8.94 -0.24
C VAL A 215 14.35 -9.16 -1.18
N LYS A 216 13.24 -8.53 -0.90
CA LYS A 216 12.13 -8.45 -1.85
C LYS A 216 12.19 -7.19 -2.73
N ALA A 217 13.26 -6.40 -2.64
CA ALA A 217 13.58 -5.34 -3.59
C ALA A 217 14.50 -5.86 -4.69
#